data_16ee2c2646b448c617507539837c2b5a
#
_entry.id   16ee2c2646b448c617507539837c2b5a
#
_cell.length_a   1.000
_cell.length_b   1.000
_cell.length_c   1.000
_cell.angle_alpha   90.00
_cell.angle_beta   90.00
_cell.angle_gamma   90.00
#
_symmetry.space_group_name_H-M   'P 1'
#
loop_
_entity.id
_entity.type
_entity.pdbx_description
1 polymer ?
#
loop_
_entity_poly.entity_id
_entity_poly.type
_entity_poly.pdbx_seq_one_letter_code
_entity_poly.pdbx_strand_id
1 'polypeptide(L)'
;MSWTYKGKPVNTIDDEYEGFVYLITNLKTQQKYVGKKLAKFKTTKPPLKGKKNKRRGYKESDWREYWGSSDRLNEDVKNLGEKNFSREILYFCKSRAEMSYIEAREQFDRRVLETDEYYNGIINVRVGGSNKLRQALLEHK
;
A
#
# COMPACT_ATOMS: atom_id res chain seq x y z
N MET A 1 15.38 -4.63 -4.96
CA MET A 1 14.29 -5.36 -5.64
C MET A 1 13.11 -4.44 -5.88
N SER A 2 12.67 -4.37 -7.12
CA SER A 2 11.60 -3.45 -7.49
C SER A 2 10.22 -3.99 -7.17
N TRP A 3 9.28 -3.07 -6.95
CA TRP A 3 7.87 -3.42 -6.96
C TRP A 3 7.44 -3.80 -8.37
N THR A 4 6.50 -4.71 -8.49
CA THR A 4 5.92 -5.07 -9.79
C THR A 4 4.41 -4.83 -9.79
N TYR A 5 3.86 -4.62 -10.98
CA TYR A 5 2.42 -4.54 -11.20
C TYR A 5 2.10 -5.31 -12.48
N LYS A 6 1.25 -6.33 -12.34
CA LYS A 6 0.92 -7.24 -13.44
C LYS A 6 2.18 -7.79 -14.14
N GLY A 7 3.19 -8.12 -13.34
CA GLY A 7 4.43 -8.71 -13.80
C GLY A 7 5.48 -7.75 -14.35
N LYS A 8 5.20 -6.44 -14.35
CA LYS A 8 6.13 -5.43 -14.88
C LYS A 8 6.70 -4.58 -13.75
N PRO A 9 8.00 -4.19 -13.81
CA PRO A 9 8.58 -3.32 -12.80
C PRO A 9 7.88 -1.96 -12.75
N VAL A 10 7.72 -1.43 -11.54
CA VAL A 10 7.12 -0.11 -11.30
C VAL A 10 8.23 0.85 -10.88
N ASN A 11 8.51 1.85 -11.73
CA ASN A 11 9.54 2.84 -11.46
C ASN A 11 8.95 4.14 -10.91
N THR A 12 7.73 4.47 -11.31
CA THR A 12 7.02 5.67 -10.89
C THR A 12 5.54 5.36 -10.69
N ILE A 13 4.88 6.19 -9.90
CA ILE A 13 3.44 6.08 -9.67
C ILE A 13 2.80 7.39 -10.14
N ASP A 14 1.76 7.29 -10.97
CA ASP A 14 1.05 8.47 -11.46
C ASP A 14 0.49 9.32 -10.32
N ASP A 15 0.51 10.63 -10.51
CA ASP A 15 0.06 11.60 -9.50
C ASP A 15 -1.41 11.44 -9.12
N GLU A 16 -2.23 10.85 -9.99
CA GLU A 16 -3.65 10.61 -9.69
C GLU A 16 -3.84 9.60 -8.56
N TYR A 17 -2.82 8.77 -8.27
CA TYR A 17 -2.93 7.74 -7.25
C TYR A 17 -2.38 8.23 -5.91
N GLU A 18 -3.15 8.04 -4.85
CA GLU A 18 -2.74 8.34 -3.48
C GLU A 18 -1.86 7.24 -2.90
N GLY A 19 -2.07 6.02 -3.35
CA GLY A 19 -1.32 4.88 -2.86
C GLY A 19 -1.71 3.59 -3.54
N PHE A 20 -1.37 2.48 -2.89
CA PHE A 20 -1.63 1.16 -3.48
C PHE A 20 -1.83 0.09 -2.39
N VAL A 21 -2.50 -0.98 -2.80
CA VAL A 21 -2.64 -2.21 -2.01
C VAL A 21 -1.68 -3.23 -2.61
N TYR A 22 -0.96 -3.95 -1.76
CA TYR A 22 0.15 -4.79 -2.21
C TYR A 22 0.15 -6.16 -1.56
N LEU A 23 0.91 -7.06 -2.19
CA LEU A 23 1.20 -8.39 -1.70
C LEU A 23 2.71 -8.60 -1.68
N ILE A 24 3.26 -8.96 -0.52
CA ILE A 24 4.65 -9.36 -0.39
C ILE A 24 4.68 -10.85 -0.12
N THR A 25 5.52 -11.58 -0.86
CA THR A 25 5.63 -13.03 -0.74
C THR A 25 7.06 -13.41 -0.36
N ASN A 26 7.21 -14.21 0.69
CA ASN A 26 8.45 -14.89 1.02
C ASN A 26 8.56 -16.11 0.10
N LEU A 27 9.49 -16.08 -0.85
CA LEU A 27 9.63 -17.12 -1.85
C LEU A 27 10.17 -18.43 -1.28
N LYS A 28 10.79 -18.39 -0.11
CA LYS A 28 11.31 -19.59 0.55
C LYS A 28 10.24 -20.34 1.34
N THR A 29 9.39 -19.61 2.06
CA THR A 29 8.37 -20.21 2.93
C THR A 29 6.98 -20.16 2.32
N GLN A 30 6.77 -19.35 1.28
CA GLN A 30 5.48 -19.04 0.67
C GLN A 30 4.55 -18.25 1.59
N GLN A 31 5.04 -17.74 2.72
CA GLN A 31 4.27 -16.83 3.55
C GLN A 31 4.10 -15.49 2.87
N LYS A 32 2.93 -14.87 3.07
CA LYS A 32 2.54 -13.64 2.37
C LYS A 32 2.07 -12.57 3.34
N TYR A 33 2.07 -11.34 2.86
CA TYR A 33 1.54 -10.21 3.61
C TYR A 33 0.78 -9.28 2.67
N VAL A 34 -0.45 -8.95 3.03
CA VAL A 34 -1.29 -7.98 2.31
C VAL A 34 -1.33 -6.69 3.11
N GLY A 35 -1.01 -5.58 2.48
CA GLY A 35 -1.03 -4.28 3.13
C GLY A 35 -1.35 -3.15 2.16
N LYS A 36 -1.29 -1.94 2.66
CA LYS A 36 -1.47 -0.72 1.87
C LYS A 36 -0.33 0.24 2.16
N LYS A 37 -0.03 1.08 1.18
CA LYS A 37 1.04 2.08 1.32
C LYS A 37 0.66 3.36 0.59
N LEU A 38 0.81 4.49 1.26
CA LEU A 38 0.69 5.78 0.60
C LEU A 38 1.87 5.98 -0.36
N ALA A 39 1.57 6.41 -1.57
CA ALA A 39 2.61 6.72 -2.55
C ALA A 39 3.20 8.10 -2.31
N LYS A 40 2.44 8.98 -1.68
CA LYS A 40 2.86 10.36 -1.41
C LYS A 40 2.28 10.85 -0.10
N PHE A 41 2.98 11.77 0.54
CA PHE A 41 2.54 12.40 1.78
C PHE A 41 2.14 13.85 1.50
N LYS A 42 1.13 14.33 2.22
CA LYS A 42 0.78 15.75 2.19
C LYS A 42 1.86 16.53 2.92
N THR A 43 2.29 17.63 2.33
CA THR A 43 3.25 18.55 2.94
C THR A 43 2.62 19.92 3.12
N THR A 44 3.08 20.63 4.16
CA THR A 44 2.68 22.00 4.40
C THR A 44 3.94 22.84 4.50
N LYS A 45 4.04 23.88 3.67
CA LYS A 45 5.18 24.81 3.71
C LYS A 45 4.72 26.14 4.29
N PRO A 46 5.63 26.93 4.90
CA PRO A 46 5.28 28.24 5.39
C PRO A 46 4.66 29.11 4.30
N PRO A 47 3.81 30.08 4.64
CA PRO A 47 3.26 31.00 3.65
C PRO A 47 4.37 31.76 2.92
N LEU A 48 4.13 32.07 1.67
CA LEU A 48 5.02 32.99 0.94
C LEU A 48 4.96 34.36 1.60
N LYS A 49 6.05 35.10 1.46
CA LYS A 49 6.14 36.46 2.00
C LYS A 49 4.93 37.30 1.53
N GLY A 50 4.22 37.89 2.49
CA GLY A 50 3.01 38.68 2.21
C GLY A 50 1.73 37.88 2.06
N LYS A 51 1.79 36.55 2.19
CA LYS A 51 0.60 35.69 2.13
C LYS A 51 0.22 35.18 3.51
N LYS A 52 -1.07 34.94 3.75
CA LYS A 52 -1.57 34.49 5.06
C LYS A 52 -1.67 32.98 5.17
N ASN A 53 -1.93 32.28 4.05
CA ASN A 53 -2.19 30.85 4.07
C ASN A 53 -0.93 30.03 3.81
N LYS A 54 -0.80 28.91 4.55
CA LYS A 54 0.26 27.94 4.31
C LYS A 54 0.06 27.30 2.94
N ARG A 55 1.17 27.00 2.28
CA ARG A 55 1.16 26.30 1.01
C ARG A 55 1.03 24.81 1.26
N ARG A 56 0.14 24.16 0.50
CA ARG A 56 -0.04 22.71 0.56
C ARG A 56 0.58 22.08 -0.69
N GLY A 57 1.12 20.90 -0.51
CA GLY A 57 1.71 20.14 -1.60
C GLY A 57 1.85 18.68 -1.23
N TYR A 58 2.56 17.93 -2.07
CA TYR A 58 2.79 16.52 -1.87
C TYR A 58 4.27 16.22 -2.01
N LYS A 59 4.71 15.20 -1.27
CA LYS A 59 6.07 14.69 -1.34
C LYS A 59 5.96 13.18 -1.54
N GLU A 60 6.80 12.63 -2.44
CA GLU A 60 6.87 11.19 -2.61
C GLU A 60 7.18 10.52 -1.27
N SER A 61 6.49 9.42 -0.98
CA SER A 61 6.73 8.65 0.24
C SER A 61 7.96 7.75 0.07
N ASP A 62 8.26 6.98 1.11
CA ASP A 62 9.33 5.98 1.08
C ASP A 62 8.88 4.65 0.47
N TRP A 63 7.89 4.66 -0.43
CA TRP A 63 7.31 3.43 -0.98
C TRP A 63 8.33 2.54 -1.69
N ARG A 64 9.38 3.13 -2.26
CA ARG A 64 10.36 2.36 -3.03
C ARG A 64 11.13 1.37 -2.17
N GLU A 65 11.44 1.76 -0.93
CA GLU A 65 12.20 0.94 0.03
C GLU A 65 11.31 0.21 1.03
N TYR A 66 10.01 0.36 0.91
CA TYR A 66 9.06 -0.13 1.91
C TYR A 66 8.83 -1.65 1.80
N TRP A 67 8.89 -2.32 2.94
CA TRP A 67 8.72 -3.77 3.04
C TRP A 67 7.58 -4.17 3.98
N GLY A 68 6.57 -3.31 4.12
CA GLY A 68 5.41 -3.59 4.94
C GLY A 68 5.60 -3.16 6.40
N SER A 69 4.52 -3.29 7.17
CA SER A 69 4.49 -2.88 8.57
C SER A 69 4.55 -4.04 9.56
N SER A 70 4.68 -5.27 9.08
CA SER A 70 4.80 -6.45 9.96
C SER A 70 6.24 -6.61 10.43
N ASP A 71 6.44 -6.66 11.75
CA ASP A 71 7.77 -6.88 12.32
C ASP A 71 8.35 -8.23 11.92
N ARG A 72 7.51 -9.27 11.89
CA ARG A 72 7.95 -10.62 11.49
C ARG A 72 8.38 -10.66 10.04
N LEU A 73 7.63 -9.99 9.16
CA LEU A 73 7.99 -9.91 7.75
C LEU A 73 9.33 -9.17 7.58
N ASN A 74 9.48 -8.01 8.22
CA ASN A 74 10.70 -7.23 8.11
C ASN A 74 11.92 -7.97 8.66
N GLU A 75 11.75 -8.74 9.73
CA GLU A 75 12.80 -9.58 10.27
C GLU A 75 13.22 -10.66 9.27
N ASP A 76 12.25 -11.32 8.64
CA ASP A 76 12.55 -12.34 7.63
C ASP A 76 13.23 -11.75 6.40
N VAL A 77 12.82 -10.56 5.95
CA VAL A 77 13.47 -9.86 4.83
C VAL A 77 14.94 -9.59 5.17
N LYS A 78 15.21 -9.14 6.39
CA LYS A 78 16.57 -8.88 6.85
C LYS A 78 17.41 -10.15 6.93
N ASN A 79 16.85 -11.24 7.46
CA ASN A 79 17.56 -12.48 7.70
C ASN A 79 17.75 -13.32 6.44
N LEU A 80 16.78 -13.35 5.56
CA LEU A 80 16.80 -14.18 4.36
C LEU A 80 17.29 -13.43 3.12
N GLY A 81 17.26 -12.10 3.16
CA GLY A 81 17.66 -11.25 2.03
C GLY A 81 16.51 -10.88 1.11
N GLU A 82 16.53 -9.65 0.61
CA GLU A 82 15.47 -9.10 -0.23
C GLU A 82 15.22 -9.91 -1.49
N LYS A 83 16.26 -10.54 -2.04
CA LYS A 83 16.16 -11.34 -3.26
C LYS A 83 15.25 -12.56 -3.12
N ASN A 84 14.96 -12.97 -1.89
CA ASN A 84 14.09 -14.11 -1.60
C ASN A 84 12.62 -13.69 -1.39
N PHE A 85 12.29 -12.45 -1.70
CA PHE A 85 10.95 -11.91 -1.55
C PHE A 85 10.52 -11.23 -2.84
N SER A 86 9.21 -11.25 -3.08
CA SER A 86 8.60 -10.48 -4.16
C SER A 86 7.66 -9.43 -3.58
N ARG A 87 7.61 -8.28 -4.22
CA ARG A 87 6.68 -7.20 -3.86
C ARG A 87 5.82 -6.89 -5.07
N GLU A 88 4.53 -7.11 -4.93
CA GLU A 88 3.58 -6.94 -6.02
C GLU A 88 2.51 -5.94 -5.64
N ILE A 89 2.25 -4.99 -6.52
CA ILE A 89 1.14 -4.05 -6.37
C ILE A 89 -0.09 -4.72 -6.95
N LEU A 90 -1.14 -4.84 -6.13
CA LEU A 90 -2.40 -5.44 -6.56
C LEU A 90 -3.33 -4.40 -7.15
N TYR A 91 -3.42 -3.24 -6.52
CA TYR A 91 -4.31 -2.15 -6.95
C TYR A 91 -3.68 -0.80 -6.66
N PHE A 92 -3.69 0.08 -7.66
CA PHE A 92 -3.44 1.50 -7.42
C PHE A 92 -4.75 2.16 -7.01
N CYS A 93 -4.69 3.04 -6.01
CA CYS A 93 -5.88 3.64 -5.42
C CYS A 93 -5.78 5.16 -5.42
N LYS A 94 -6.92 5.82 -5.68
CA LYS A 94 -6.97 7.28 -5.81
C LYS A 94 -7.28 7.99 -4.50
N SER A 95 -7.66 7.25 -3.45
CA SER A 95 -7.97 7.83 -2.15
C SER A 95 -7.63 6.87 -1.02
N ARG A 96 -7.52 7.41 0.19
CA ARG A 96 -7.28 6.59 1.38
C ARG A 96 -8.46 5.65 1.66
N ALA A 97 -9.69 6.12 1.41
CA ALA A 97 -10.89 5.29 1.60
C ALA A 97 -10.86 4.08 0.66
N GLU A 98 -10.50 4.30 -0.60
CA GLU A 98 -10.37 3.22 -1.58
C GLU A 98 -9.31 2.22 -1.17
N MET A 99 -8.13 2.70 -0.74
CA MET A 99 -7.06 1.83 -0.26
C MET A 99 -7.52 0.99 0.92
N SER A 100 -8.17 1.61 1.91
CA SER A 100 -8.59 0.90 3.13
C SER A 100 -9.64 -0.16 2.81
N TYR A 101 -10.57 0.17 1.94
CA TYR A 101 -11.62 -0.78 1.54
C TYR A 101 -11.02 -1.98 0.79
N ILE A 102 -10.19 -1.70 -0.21
CA ILE A 102 -9.59 -2.76 -1.03
C ILE A 102 -8.63 -3.62 -0.23
N GLU A 103 -7.83 -3.01 0.65
CA GLU A 103 -6.94 -3.78 1.54
C GLU A 103 -7.74 -4.76 2.39
N ALA A 104 -8.80 -4.26 3.05
CA ALA A 104 -9.62 -5.12 3.90
C ALA A 104 -10.31 -6.22 3.09
N ARG A 105 -10.82 -5.88 1.91
CA ARG A 105 -11.45 -6.85 1.04
C ARG A 105 -10.48 -7.96 0.66
N GLU A 106 -9.26 -7.61 0.25
CA GLU A 106 -8.24 -8.60 -0.09
C GLU A 106 -7.88 -9.46 1.12
N GLN A 107 -7.76 -8.87 2.30
CA GLN A 107 -7.44 -9.61 3.51
C GLN A 107 -8.54 -10.59 3.88
N PHE A 108 -9.82 -10.20 3.76
CA PHE A 108 -10.94 -11.11 4.02
C PHE A 108 -11.07 -12.18 2.94
N ASP A 109 -10.94 -11.80 1.68
CA ASP A 109 -11.05 -12.77 0.57
C ASP A 109 -9.95 -13.84 0.64
N ARG A 110 -8.76 -13.46 1.07
CA ARG A 110 -7.62 -14.38 1.23
C ARG A 110 -7.64 -15.10 2.58
N ARG A 111 -8.55 -14.73 3.48
CA ARG A 111 -8.70 -15.34 4.80
C ARG A 111 -7.39 -15.31 5.61
N VAL A 112 -6.71 -14.16 5.60
CA VAL A 112 -5.37 -14.03 6.15
C VAL A 112 -5.26 -14.36 7.64
N LEU A 113 -6.34 -14.21 8.41
CA LEU A 113 -6.36 -14.55 9.83
C LEU A 113 -6.77 -16.00 10.11
N GLU A 114 -7.18 -16.74 9.08
CA GLU A 114 -7.66 -18.11 9.22
C GLU A 114 -6.59 -19.14 8.88
N THR A 115 -5.38 -18.71 8.59
CA THR A 115 -4.28 -19.57 8.19
C THR A 115 -2.96 -18.98 8.66
N ASP A 116 -1.93 -19.82 8.81
CA ASP A 116 -0.58 -19.39 9.13
C ASP A 116 0.27 -19.07 7.89
N GLU A 117 -0.35 -19.08 6.70
CA GLU A 117 0.32 -18.75 5.46
C GLU A 117 0.55 -17.25 5.27
N TYR A 118 0.02 -16.42 6.16
CA TYR A 118 0.15 -14.96 6.08
C TYR A 118 0.81 -14.39 7.34
N TYR A 119 1.62 -13.36 7.13
CA TYR A 119 2.19 -12.59 8.24
C TYR A 119 1.16 -11.70 8.93
N ASN A 120 0.01 -11.46 8.29
CA ASN A 120 -1.03 -10.60 8.81
C ASN A 120 -1.56 -11.13 10.15
N GLY A 121 -1.51 -10.30 11.19
CA GLY A 121 -2.01 -10.64 12.52
C GLY A 121 -3.28 -9.91 12.91
N ILE A 122 -3.71 -8.93 12.12
CA ILE A 122 -4.89 -8.12 12.42
C ILE A 122 -5.47 -7.58 11.12
N ILE A 123 -6.79 -7.46 11.08
CA ILE A 123 -7.49 -6.69 10.03
C ILE A 123 -8.11 -5.50 10.74
N ASN A 124 -7.67 -4.30 10.38
CA ASN A 124 -8.14 -3.07 10.99
C ASN A 124 -8.61 -2.13 9.87
N VAL A 125 -9.92 -1.88 9.81
CA VAL A 125 -10.49 -1.06 8.74
C VAL A 125 -11.59 -0.18 9.29
N ARG A 126 -11.60 1.07 8.80
CA ARG A 126 -12.70 2.02 9.06
C ARG A 126 -12.92 2.80 7.78
N VAL A 127 -14.05 2.52 7.10
CA VAL A 127 -14.40 3.16 5.84
C VAL A 127 -15.88 3.48 5.83
N GLY A 128 -16.22 4.73 5.51
CA GLY A 128 -17.60 5.13 5.28
C GLY A 128 -17.93 5.09 3.79
N GLY A 129 -19.20 4.79 3.46
CA GLY A 129 -19.64 4.77 2.09
C GLY A 129 -19.82 6.18 1.51
N SER A 130 -19.55 6.33 0.22
CA SER A 130 -19.79 7.57 -0.52
C SER A 130 -19.96 7.25 -2.00
N ASN A 131 -20.58 8.16 -2.74
CA ASN A 131 -20.70 7.97 -4.19
C ASN A 131 -19.34 7.97 -4.88
N LYS A 132 -18.42 8.80 -4.41
CA LYS A 132 -17.06 8.85 -4.95
C LYS A 132 -16.34 7.53 -4.76
N LEU A 133 -16.44 6.95 -3.55
CA LEU A 133 -15.83 5.65 -3.26
C LEU A 133 -16.46 4.55 -4.11
N ARG A 134 -17.79 4.56 -4.22
CA ARG A 134 -18.50 3.55 -5.02
C ARG A 134 -18.05 3.59 -6.48
N GLN A 135 -17.92 4.78 -7.06
CA GLN A 135 -17.46 4.92 -8.44
C GLN A 135 -16.03 4.40 -8.62
N ALA A 136 -15.15 4.73 -7.68
CA ALA A 136 -13.76 4.23 -7.71
C ALA A 136 -13.71 2.71 -7.65
N LEU A 137 -14.53 2.11 -6.78
CA LEU A 137 -14.55 0.65 -6.63
C LEU A 137 -15.12 -0.07 -7.86
N LEU A 138 -16.04 0.56 -8.58
CA LEU A 138 -16.57 -0.01 -9.82
C LEU A 138 -15.51 -0.12 -10.91
N GLU A 139 -14.49 0.71 -10.88
CA GLU A 139 -13.39 0.68 -11.85
C GLU A 139 -12.48 -0.53 -11.66
N HIS A 140 -12.57 -1.22 -10.52
CA HIS A 140 -11.73 -2.39 -10.21
C HIS A 140 -12.41 -3.74 -10.45
N LYS A 141 -13.50 -3.75 -11.17
CA LYS A 141 -14.19 -5.00 -11.49
C LYS A 141 -13.53 -5.75 -12.64
#